data_38a2b8d830cd2aaad353c49bfbe23cb6
#
_entry.id   38a2b8d830cd2aaad353c49bfbe23cb6
#
_cell.length_a   1.000
_cell.length_b   1.000
_cell.length_c   1.000
_cell.angle_alpha   90.00
_cell.angle_beta   90.00
_cell.angle_gamma   90.00
#
_symmetry.space_group_name_H-M   'P 1'
#
loop_
_entity.id
_entity.type
_entity.pdbx_description
1 polymer ?
#
loop_
_entity_poly.entity_id
_entity_poly.type
_entity_poly.pdbx_seq_one_letter_code
_entity_poly.pdbx_strand_id
1 'polypeptide(L)'
;MTEVNTHQRPGEFIALAAFLMATIALAIDMMLPAMGPMAVDLDLTEPHRISWVILGIFAGLIFGQLIFGPLSDAIGRRGAIQIGMLIFLLGTAVCAWTDSFAMLIFGRILQGFGGAATRIVTQAMVRDRFAGREMARIMSFIMTIFILVPIFAPMIGQVVLWFGSWHLLFVTLGGFSAVILTWFSVRQPETLSKRQIITTEHLLDAVTTVVLHRKTIRFTVAAGFSFGGLVSYLSSAQFIFQDIYQTGDWFSVLFGSTAASIAISSLVNARYVKRFGMEVICKIAFSMQIVWSGLFCLYHFSGFEITLMDWLIYIVPVLFLMGLTFGNLQSVAMEPMGAIAGTASTVIGSLMTAISLGVGVVFSQFMVGQSAIPLIITFFVTGLVALLLINTQYPSAHPTESC
;
A
#
# COMPACT_ATOMS: atom_id res chain seq x y z
N MET A 1 -18.48 34.20 -4.39
CA MET A 1 -19.01 32.84 -4.22
C MET A 1 -19.44 32.38 -5.60
N THR A 2 -18.57 31.74 -6.34
CA THR A 2 -18.92 31.10 -7.62
C THR A 2 -19.53 29.75 -7.28
N GLU A 3 -20.82 29.60 -7.56
CA GLU A 3 -21.54 28.32 -7.46
C GLU A 3 -20.79 27.29 -8.30
N VAL A 4 -20.17 26.33 -7.63
CA VAL A 4 -19.62 25.13 -8.28
C VAL A 4 -20.83 24.33 -8.75
N ASN A 5 -21.10 24.41 -10.05
CA ASN A 5 -22.22 23.74 -10.71
C ASN A 5 -22.02 22.22 -10.62
N THR A 6 -22.45 21.61 -9.50
CA THR A 6 -22.22 20.20 -9.20
C THR A 6 -23.35 19.35 -9.73
N HIS A 7 -23.34 19.08 -11.06
CA HIS A 7 -24.22 18.05 -11.64
C HIS A 7 -23.81 16.61 -11.26
N GLN A 8 -22.72 16.42 -10.49
CA GLN A 8 -22.27 15.10 -10.06
C GLN A 8 -22.93 14.69 -8.74
N ARG A 9 -23.67 13.59 -8.78
CA ARG A 9 -24.30 13.00 -7.58
C ARG A 9 -23.22 12.53 -6.60
N PRO A 10 -23.40 12.68 -5.27
CA PRO A 10 -22.42 12.22 -4.27
C PRO A 10 -22.03 10.75 -4.44
N GLY A 11 -22.97 9.88 -4.77
CA GLY A 11 -22.69 8.45 -5.03
C GLY A 11 -21.77 8.21 -6.23
N GLU A 12 -21.89 8.99 -7.30
CA GLU A 12 -21.02 8.90 -8.48
C GLU A 12 -19.58 9.33 -8.13
N PHE A 13 -19.42 10.39 -7.36
CA PHE A 13 -18.11 10.81 -6.87
C PHE A 13 -17.44 9.72 -6.02
N ILE A 14 -18.18 9.11 -5.10
CA ILE A 14 -17.68 8.04 -4.23
C ILE A 14 -17.25 6.83 -5.05
N ALA A 15 -18.04 6.43 -6.05
CA ALA A 15 -17.70 5.33 -6.94
C ALA A 15 -16.41 5.62 -7.73
N LEU A 16 -16.30 6.81 -8.34
CA LEU A 16 -15.08 7.24 -9.05
C LEU A 16 -13.85 7.24 -8.14
N ALA A 17 -13.97 7.82 -6.95
CA ALA A 17 -12.89 7.87 -5.97
C ALA A 17 -12.43 6.45 -5.56
N ALA A 18 -13.38 5.53 -5.34
CA ALA A 18 -13.08 4.15 -5.00
C ALA A 18 -12.38 3.41 -6.15
N PHE A 19 -12.84 3.56 -7.39
CA PHE A 19 -12.20 2.92 -8.55
C PHE A 19 -10.82 3.52 -8.86
N LEU A 20 -10.63 4.82 -8.69
CA LEU A 20 -9.30 5.45 -8.81
C LEU A 20 -8.32 4.84 -7.79
N MET A 21 -8.72 4.72 -6.54
CA MET A 21 -7.86 4.09 -5.53
C MET A 21 -7.65 2.60 -5.78
N ALA A 22 -8.67 1.90 -6.30
CA ALA A 22 -8.56 0.48 -6.65
C ALA A 22 -7.57 0.23 -7.80
N THR A 23 -7.34 1.19 -8.70
CA THR A 23 -6.45 1.03 -9.86
C THR A 23 -5.05 0.58 -9.47
N ILE A 24 -4.44 1.22 -8.47
CA ILE A 24 -3.08 0.86 -8.04
C ILE A 24 -3.05 -0.47 -7.27
N ALA A 25 -4.06 -0.78 -6.49
CA ALA A 25 -4.17 -2.06 -5.79
C ALA A 25 -4.37 -3.21 -6.79
N LEU A 26 -5.23 -3.04 -7.81
CA LEU A 26 -5.37 -4.00 -8.90
C LEU A 26 -4.06 -4.23 -9.65
N ALA A 27 -3.28 -3.17 -9.91
CA ALA A 27 -1.97 -3.28 -10.56
C ALA A 27 -0.98 -4.12 -9.76
N ILE A 28 -1.09 -4.15 -8.44
CA ILE A 28 -0.24 -4.98 -7.57
C ILE A 28 -0.78 -6.41 -7.51
N ASP A 29 -2.01 -6.58 -7.09
CA ASP A 29 -2.53 -7.86 -6.62
C ASP A 29 -3.02 -8.77 -7.77
N MET A 30 -3.52 -8.20 -8.88
CA MET A 30 -3.98 -8.97 -10.04
C MET A 30 -2.85 -9.70 -10.76
N MET A 31 -1.59 -9.23 -10.61
CA MET A 31 -0.41 -9.83 -11.23
C MET A 31 0.15 -11.03 -10.46
N LEU A 32 -0.25 -11.22 -9.19
CA LEU A 32 0.32 -12.25 -8.33
C LEU A 32 0.25 -13.67 -8.91
N PRO A 33 -0.89 -14.16 -9.46
CA PRO A 33 -0.94 -15.49 -10.04
C PRO A 33 -0.09 -15.65 -11.32
N ALA A 34 0.31 -14.54 -11.96
CA ALA A 34 1.09 -14.55 -13.18
C ALA A 34 2.61 -14.53 -12.95
N MET A 35 3.08 -14.35 -11.72
CA MET A 35 4.52 -14.21 -11.45
C MET A 35 5.32 -15.46 -11.85
N GLY A 36 4.77 -16.66 -11.65
CA GLY A 36 5.39 -17.90 -12.12
C GLY A 36 5.54 -17.97 -13.65
N PRO A 37 4.43 -17.85 -14.41
CA PRO A 37 4.48 -17.73 -15.87
C PRO A 37 5.43 -16.64 -16.39
N MET A 38 5.41 -15.44 -15.78
CA MET A 38 6.34 -14.36 -16.13
C MET A 38 7.81 -14.75 -15.92
N ALA A 39 8.13 -15.47 -14.83
CA ALA A 39 9.48 -15.89 -14.54
C ALA A 39 10.00 -16.87 -15.60
N VAL A 40 9.15 -17.78 -16.06
CA VAL A 40 9.46 -18.73 -17.13
C VAL A 40 9.65 -18.03 -18.47
N ASP A 41 8.71 -17.20 -18.90
CA ASP A 41 8.73 -16.53 -20.21
C ASP A 41 9.89 -15.52 -20.33
N LEU A 42 10.33 -14.94 -19.20
CA LEU A 42 11.44 -13.97 -19.15
C LEU A 42 12.80 -14.61 -18.82
N ASP A 43 12.89 -15.94 -18.82
CA ASP A 43 14.12 -16.72 -18.53
C ASP A 43 14.81 -16.30 -17.22
N LEU A 44 14.01 -16.07 -16.15
CA LEU A 44 14.55 -15.64 -14.86
C LEU A 44 15.04 -16.86 -14.07
N THR A 45 16.36 -17.06 -14.05
CA THR A 45 17.00 -18.18 -13.34
C THR A 45 16.99 -17.99 -11.81
N GLU A 46 16.89 -16.75 -11.34
CA GLU A 46 16.95 -16.41 -9.92
C GLU A 46 15.56 -16.04 -9.37
N PRO A 47 15.01 -16.81 -8.42
CA PRO A 47 13.64 -16.62 -7.92
C PRO A 47 13.38 -15.21 -7.36
N HIS A 48 14.40 -14.55 -6.79
CA HIS A 48 14.24 -13.22 -6.22
C HIS A 48 14.01 -12.12 -7.28
N ARG A 49 14.41 -12.35 -8.55
CA ARG A 49 14.26 -11.35 -9.60
C ARG A 49 12.80 -11.05 -9.92
N ILE A 50 11.92 -12.05 -9.88
CA ILE A 50 10.49 -11.83 -10.18
C ILE A 50 9.82 -10.92 -9.15
N SER A 51 10.31 -10.86 -7.91
CA SER A 51 9.80 -9.94 -6.88
C SER A 51 9.85 -8.47 -7.31
N TRP A 52 10.78 -8.11 -8.21
CA TRP A 52 10.87 -6.75 -8.76
C TRP A 52 9.65 -6.33 -9.56
N VAL A 53 8.84 -7.27 -10.05
CA VAL A 53 7.55 -6.95 -10.68
C VAL A 53 6.63 -6.22 -9.69
N ILE A 54 6.69 -6.57 -8.41
CA ILE A 54 5.96 -5.88 -7.34
C ILE A 54 6.76 -4.68 -6.81
N LEU A 55 8.04 -4.88 -6.48
CA LEU A 55 8.90 -3.85 -5.91
C LEU A 55 9.05 -2.62 -6.83
N GLY A 56 9.03 -2.82 -8.15
CA GLY A 56 9.09 -1.73 -9.13
C GLY A 56 7.93 -0.73 -9.00
N ILE A 57 6.71 -1.20 -8.70
CA ILE A 57 5.58 -0.30 -8.43
C ILE A 57 5.85 0.55 -7.19
N PHE A 58 6.35 -0.06 -6.12
CA PHE A 58 6.67 0.67 -4.89
C PHE A 58 7.78 1.70 -5.11
N ALA A 59 8.78 1.38 -5.95
CA ALA A 59 9.80 2.34 -6.35
C ALA A 59 9.19 3.56 -7.07
N GLY A 60 8.28 3.34 -7.99
CA GLY A 60 7.54 4.42 -8.66
C GLY A 60 6.67 5.23 -7.70
N LEU A 61 5.98 4.56 -6.77
CA LEU A 61 5.12 5.20 -5.77
C LEU A 61 5.87 6.21 -4.90
N ILE A 62 7.13 5.95 -4.52
CA ILE A 62 7.94 6.85 -3.68
C ILE A 62 8.01 8.23 -4.33
N PHE A 63 8.45 8.29 -5.57
CA PHE A 63 8.62 9.55 -6.30
C PHE A 63 7.27 10.16 -6.70
N GLY A 64 6.32 9.34 -7.13
CA GLY A 64 5.00 9.80 -7.49
C GLY A 64 4.27 10.47 -6.33
N GLN A 65 4.37 9.92 -5.11
CA GLN A 65 3.78 10.51 -3.92
C GLN A 65 4.33 11.91 -3.62
N LEU A 66 5.66 12.09 -3.70
CA LEU A 66 6.29 13.39 -3.47
C LEU A 66 5.88 14.45 -4.48
N ILE A 67 5.64 14.05 -5.74
CA ILE A 67 5.39 14.97 -6.85
C ILE A 67 3.89 15.27 -6.98
N PHE A 68 3.00 14.28 -6.97
CA PHE A 68 1.59 14.48 -7.25
C PHE A 68 0.83 15.21 -6.14
N GLY A 69 1.30 15.19 -4.89
CA GLY A 69 0.74 16.02 -3.83
C GLY A 69 0.81 17.50 -4.19
N PRO A 70 2.03 18.10 -4.21
CA PRO A 70 2.25 19.51 -4.57
C PRO A 70 1.74 19.86 -5.97
N LEU A 71 1.93 18.99 -6.96
CA LEU A 71 1.47 19.21 -8.32
C LEU A 71 -0.05 19.40 -8.34
N SER A 72 -0.80 18.60 -7.59
CA SER A 72 -2.27 18.70 -7.55
C SER A 72 -2.77 19.99 -6.90
N ASP A 73 -1.98 20.58 -5.99
CA ASP A 73 -2.28 21.88 -5.39
C ASP A 73 -1.99 23.03 -6.38
N ALA A 74 -1.02 22.84 -7.29
CA ALA A 74 -0.62 23.84 -8.26
C ALA A 74 -1.48 23.86 -9.53
N ILE A 75 -1.71 22.70 -10.16
CA ILE A 75 -2.45 22.62 -11.45
C ILE A 75 -3.91 22.27 -11.29
N GLY A 76 -4.33 21.85 -10.10
CA GLY A 76 -5.67 21.36 -9.79
C GLY A 76 -5.73 19.83 -9.67
N ARG A 77 -6.71 19.33 -8.92
CA ARG A 77 -6.88 17.90 -8.62
C ARG A 77 -7.15 17.10 -9.89
N ARG A 78 -8.05 17.63 -10.72
CA ARG A 78 -8.46 16.96 -11.96
C ARG A 78 -7.29 16.80 -12.92
N GLY A 79 -6.51 17.84 -13.16
CA GLY A 79 -5.34 17.80 -14.04
C GLY A 79 -4.26 16.83 -13.54
N ALA A 80 -4.00 16.83 -12.24
CA ALA A 80 -3.01 15.95 -11.65
C ALA A 80 -3.40 14.46 -11.78
N ILE A 81 -4.66 14.09 -11.55
CA ILE A 81 -5.14 12.71 -11.76
C ILE A 81 -5.03 12.32 -13.23
N GLN A 82 -5.43 13.19 -14.16
CA GLN A 82 -5.36 12.90 -15.59
C GLN A 82 -3.90 12.61 -16.02
N ILE A 83 -2.96 13.45 -15.62
CA ILE A 83 -1.53 13.24 -15.92
C ILE A 83 -1.04 11.93 -15.30
N GLY A 84 -1.34 11.69 -14.02
CA GLY A 84 -0.94 10.45 -13.35
C GLY A 84 -1.50 9.21 -14.01
N MET A 85 -2.79 9.21 -14.36
CA MET A 85 -3.45 8.09 -15.05
C MET A 85 -2.90 7.87 -16.47
N LEU A 86 -2.54 8.93 -17.20
CA LEU A 86 -1.87 8.79 -18.51
C LEU A 86 -0.50 8.14 -18.37
N ILE A 87 0.30 8.56 -17.38
CA ILE A 87 1.60 7.92 -17.10
C ILE A 87 1.42 6.46 -16.68
N PHE A 88 0.41 6.17 -15.84
CA PHE A 88 0.05 4.81 -15.47
C PHE A 88 -0.30 3.95 -16.69
N LEU A 89 -1.13 4.47 -17.60
CA LEU A 89 -1.52 3.78 -18.85
C LEU A 89 -0.32 3.55 -19.77
N LEU A 90 0.60 4.52 -19.90
CA LEU A 90 1.85 4.35 -20.64
C LEU A 90 2.70 3.22 -20.04
N GLY A 91 2.88 3.20 -18.72
CA GLY A 91 3.55 2.11 -18.03
C GLY A 91 2.86 0.76 -18.23
N THR A 92 1.53 0.74 -18.21
CA THR A 92 0.73 -0.46 -18.47
C THR A 92 0.90 -0.95 -19.91
N ALA A 93 0.93 -0.03 -20.88
CA ALA A 93 1.20 -0.38 -22.27
C ALA A 93 2.60 -0.96 -22.45
N VAL A 94 3.64 -0.36 -21.85
CA VAL A 94 5.00 -0.93 -21.88
C VAL A 94 4.99 -2.36 -21.34
N CYS A 95 4.33 -2.62 -20.21
CA CYS A 95 4.23 -3.97 -19.62
C CYS A 95 3.45 -4.95 -20.52
N ALA A 96 2.42 -4.47 -21.23
CA ALA A 96 1.56 -5.31 -22.07
C ALA A 96 2.24 -5.83 -23.35
N TRP A 97 3.26 -5.12 -23.85
CA TRP A 97 3.89 -5.45 -25.13
C TRP A 97 5.39 -5.79 -25.04
N THR A 98 5.92 -5.96 -23.82
CA THR A 98 7.36 -6.26 -23.69
C THR A 98 7.62 -7.70 -23.33
N ASP A 99 8.67 -8.28 -23.95
CA ASP A 99 9.27 -9.56 -23.59
C ASP A 99 10.61 -9.36 -22.85
N SER A 100 10.93 -8.13 -22.46
CA SER A 100 12.16 -7.80 -21.74
C SER A 100 11.89 -7.53 -20.27
N PHE A 101 12.57 -8.24 -19.37
CA PHE A 101 12.46 -8.01 -17.93
C PHE A 101 12.77 -6.56 -17.53
N ALA A 102 13.82 -5.95 -18.10
CA ALA A 102 14.18 -4.57 -17.80
C ALA A 102 13.08 -3.59 -18.20
N MET A 103 12.46 -3.78 -19.37
CA MET A 103 11.34 -2.96 -19.82
C MET A 103 10.09 -3.20 -18.99
N LEU A 104 9.83 -4.43 -18.56
CA LEU A 104 8.74 -4.75 -17.63
C LEU A 104 8.90 -3.97 -16.32
N ILE A 105 10.09 -3.99 -15.71
CA ILE A 105 10.35 -3.24 -14.48
C ILE A 105 10.23 -1.73 -14.70
N PHE A 106 10.71 -1.21 -15.81
CA PHE A 106 10.53 0.20 -16.16
C PHE A 106 9.04 0.56 -16.27
N GLY A 107 8.24 -0.26 -16.96
CA GLY A 107 6.78 -0.09 -17.03
C GLY A 107 6.12 -0.13 -15.64
N ARG A 108 6.57 -1.03 -14.75
CA ARG A 108 6.08 -1.13 -13.36
C ARG A 108 6.41 0.12 -12.53
N ILE A 109 7.62 0.69 -12.71
CA ILE A 109 7.99 1.96 -12.08
C ILE A 109 7.08 3.10 -12.58
N LEU A 110 6.82 3.18 -13.89
CA LEU A 110 5.89 4.18 -14.44
C LEU A 110 4.46 3.98 -13.92
N GLN A 111 3.99 2.74 -13.82
CA GLN A 111 2.68 2.44 -13.21
C GLN A 111 2.63 2.93 -11.76
N GLY A 112 3.66 2.65 -10.95
CA GLY A 112 3.75 3.12 -9.58
C GLY A 112 3.76 4.64 -9.48
N PHE A 113 4.57 5.30 -10.31
CA PHE A 113 4.69 6.75 -10.35
C PHE A 113 3.34 7.41 -10.68
N GLY A 114 2.70 7.00 -11.78
CA GLY A 114 1.40 7.53 -12.19
C GLY A 114 0.27 7.16 -11.22
N GLY A 115 0.28 5.93 -10.70
CA GLY A 115 -0.71 5.42 -9.75
C GLY A 115 -0.68 6.13 -8.39
N ALA A 116 0.42 6.76 -8.02
CA ALA A 116 0.49 7.59 -6.81
C ALA A 116 -0.54 8.74 -6.84
N ALA A 117 -0.80 9.32 -8.02
CA ALA A 117 -1.79 10.38 -8.19
C ALA A 117 -3.19 9.90 -7.80
N THR A 118 -3.59 8.69 -8.22
CA THR A 118 -4.92 8.15 -7.94
C THR A 118 -5.17 7.99 -6.45
N ARG A 119 -4.16 7.67 -5.66
CA ARG A 119 -4.26 7.51 -4.21
C ARG A 119 -4.27 8.86 -3.48
N ILE A 120 -3.24 9.69 -3.71
CA ILE A 120 -3.02 10.91 -2.92
C ILE A 120 -4.02 11.98 -3.30
N VAL A 121 -4.21 12.22 -4.60
CA VAL A 121 -5.08 13.31 -5.07
C VAL A 121 -6.55 12.96 -4.82
N THR A 122 -6.96 11.68 -4.90
CA THR A 122 -8.31 11.28 -4.54
C THR A 122 -8.63 11.56 -3.08
N GLN A 123 -7.69 11.28 -2.16
CA GLN A 123 -7.87 11.62 -0.74
C GLN A 123 -7.98 13.15 -0.53
N ALA A 124 -7.22 13.93 -1.30
CA ALA A 124 -7.33 15.39 -1.27
C ALA A 124 -8.69 15.87 -1.78
N MET A 125 -9.20 15.30 -2.89
CA MET A 125 -10.54 15.62 -3.43
C MET A 125 -11.65 15.34 -2.44
N VAL A 126 -11.56 14.26 -1.66
CA VAL A 126 -12.53 13.97 -0.59
C VAL A 126 -12.50 15.06 0.47
N ARG A 127 -11.30 15.50 0.88
CA ARG A 127 -11.14 16.60 1.87
C ARG A 127 -11.60 17.96 1.35
N ASP A 128 -11.43 18.21 0.04
CA ASP A 128 -11.85 19.47 -0.59
C ASP A 128 -13.37 19.57 -0.65
N ARG A 129 -14.08 18.44 -0.76
CA ARG A 129 -15.53 18.38 -0.99
C ARG A 129 -16.36 18.13 0.27
N PHE A 130 -15.81 17.43 1.25
CA PHE A 130 -16.51 17.00 2.46
C PHE A 130 -15.72 17.35 3.72
N ALA A 131 -16.45 17.61 4.81
CA ALA A 131 -15.85 17.96 6.10
C ALA A 131 -16.46 17.12 7.25
N GLY A 132 -15.75 17.05 8.36
CA GLY A 132 -16.22 16.45 9.61
C GLY A 132 -16.68 15.00 9.46
N ARG A 133 -17.88 14.69 9.97
CA ARG A 133 -18.43 13.32 10.01
C ARG A 133 -18.73 12.75 8.63
N GLU A 134 -19.14 13.58 7.69
CA GLU A 134 -19.43 13.16 6.31
C GLU A 134 -18.15 12.74 5.57
N MET A 135 -17.07 13.53 5.69
CA MET A 135 -15.75 13.17 5.15
C MET A 135 -15.29 11.83 5.71
N ALA A 136 -15.38 11.63 7.02
CA ALA A 136 -14.98 10.37 7.65
C ALA A 136 -15.80 9.18 7.14
N ARG A 137 -17.12 9.34 6.96
CA ARG A 137 -17.99 8.30 6.40
C ARG A 137 -17.61 7.93 4.97
N ILE A 138 -17.40 8.92 4.11
CA ILE A 138 -17.05 8.71 2.70
C ILE A 138 -15.67 8.06 2.58
N MET A 139 -14.69 8.56 3.34
CA MET A 139 -13.34 7.98 3.36
C MET A 139 -13.36 6.52 3.83
N SER A 140 -14.14 6.20 4.87
CA SER A 140 -14.31 4.83 5.34
C SER A 140 -14.91 3.92 4.27
N PHE A 141 -15.89 4.41 3.50
CA PHE A 141 -16.49 3.64 2.41
C PHE A 141 -15.48 3.36 1.28
N ILE A 142 -14.72 4.39 0.87
CA ILE A 142 -13.68 4.25 -0.16
C ILE A 142 -12.59 3.27 0.33
N MET A 143 -12.17 3.37 1.60
CA MET A 143 -11.19 2.46 2.18
C MET A 143 -11.70 1.03 2.28
N THR A 144 -13.00 0.82 2.53
CA THR A 144 -13.60 -0.52 2.52
C THR A 144 -13.45 -1.17 1.14
N ILE A 145 -13.75 -0.42 0.06
CA ILE A 145 -13.56 -0.93 -1.32
C ILE A 145 -12.08 -1.23 -1.57
N PHE A 146 -11.17 -0.33 -1.18
CA PHE A 146 -9.73 -0.53 -1.33
C PHE A 146 -9.23 -1.80 -0.63
N ILE A 147 -9.74 -2.10 0.57
CA ILE A 147 -9.38 -3.31 1.34
C ILE A 147 -9.94 -4.58 0.69
N LEU A 148 -11.06 -4.50 -0.04
CA LEU A 148 -11.62 -5.65 -0.74
C LEU A 148 -10.83 -6.03 -2.01
N VAL A 149 -10.09 -5.08 -2.60
CA VAL A 149 -9.33 -5.34 -3.84
C VAL A 149 -8.34 -6.49 -3.69
N PRO A 150 -7.48 -6.57 -2.67
CA PRO A 150 -6.55 -7.69 -2.50
C PRO A 150 -7.23 -9.06 -2.36
N ILE A 151 -8.50 -9.10 -1.94
CA ILE A 151 -9.25 -10.35 -1.82
C ILE A 151 -9.65 -10.87 -3.20
N PHE A 152 -10.11 -9.98 -4.08
CA PHE A 152 -10.69 -10.36 -5.37
C PHE A 152 -9.72 -10.21 -6.55
N ALA A 153 -8.74 -9.32 -6.47
CA ALA A 153 -7.83 -9.02 -7.58
C ALA A 153 -7.04 -10.25 -8.07
N PRO A 154 -6.46 -11.09 -7.21
CA PRO A 154 -5.78 -12.30 -7.69
C PRO A 154 -6.74 -13.30 -8.35
N MET A 155 -8.00 -13.37 -7.89
CA MET A 155 -9.03 -14.23 -8.52
C MET A 155 -9.36 -13.73 -9.92
N ILE A 156 -9.51 -12.40 -10.10
CA ILE A 156 -9.69 -11.78 -11.42
C ILE A 156 -8.46 -12.09 -12.29
N GLY A 157 -7.25 -11.94 -11.75
CA GLY A 157 -6.02 -12.26 -12.44
C GLY A 157 -5.96 -13.71 -12.91
N GLN A 158 -6.32 -14.66 -12.04
CA GLN A 158 -6.38 -16.09 -12.39
C GLN A 158 -7.37 -16.36 -13.52
N VAL A 159 -8.56 -15.77 -13.45
CA VAL A 159 -9.57 -15.91 -14.52
C VAL A 159 -9.04 -15.36 -15.85
N VAL A 160 -8.39 -14.21 -15.87
CA VAL A 160 -7.80 -13.63 -17.08
C VAL A 160 -6.71 -14.54 -17.66
N LEU A 161 -5.89 -15.16 -16.83
CA LEU A 161 -4.84 -16.10 -17.25
C LEU A 161 -5.40 -17.36 -17.95
N TRP A 162 -6.63 -17.78 -17.67
CA TRP A 162 -7.25 -18.89 -18.40
C TRP A 162 -7.56 -18.56 -19.87
N PHE A 163 -7.61 -17.27 -20.23
CA PHE A 163 -7.91 -16.82 -21.59
C PHE A 163 -6.65 -16.45 -22.41
N GLY A 164 -5.48 -16.36 -21.77
CA GLY A 164 -4.26 -16.01 -22.49
C GLY A 164 -3.02 -15.87 -21.61
N SER A 165 -1.97 -15.29 -22.19
CA SER A 165 -0.70 -15.06 -21.48
C SER A 165 -0.83 -13.96 -20.42
N TRP A 166 0.19 -13.83 -19.58
CA TRP A 166 0.26 -12.78 -18.56
C TRP A 166 0.19 -11.35 -19.13
N HIS A 167 0.53 -11.13 -20.39
CA HIS A 167 0.34 -9.84 -21.07
C HIS A 167 -1.12 -9.38 -21.07
N LEU A 168 -2.07 -10.34 -21.16
CA LEU A 168 -3.51 -10.04 -21.14
C LEU A 168 -3.95 -9.39 -19.84
N LEU A 169 -3.26 -9.65 -18.73
CA LEU A 169 -3.51 -8.97 -17.45
C LEU A 169 -3.27 -7.47 -17.57
N PHE A 170 -2.17 -7.07 -18.20
CA PHE A 170 -1.86 -5.66 -18.43
C PHE A 170 -2.84 -5.01 -19.42
N VAL A 171 -3.24 -5.72 -20.46
CA VAL A 171 -4.29 -5.24 -21.39
C VAL A 171 -5.61 -5.04 -20.66
N THR A 172 -6.02 -5.98 -19.81
CA THR A 172 -7.25 -5.88 -19.01
C THR A 172 -7.18 -4.72 -18.03
N LEU A 173 -6.06 -4.57 -17.32
CA LEU A 173 -5.81 -3.45 -16.40
C LEU A 173 -5.81 -2.10 -17.14
N GLY A 174 -5.19 -2.06 -18.32
CA GLY A 174 -5.18 -0.89 -19.20
C GLY A 174 -6.58 -0.49 -19.64
N GLY A 175 -7.38 -1.44 -20.10
CA GLY A 175 -8.78 -1.22 -20.48
C GLY A 175 -9.62 -0.67 -19.33
N PHE A 176 -9.52 -1.31 -18.15
CA PHE A 176 -10.17 -0.83 -16.92
C PHE A 176 -9.75 0.60 -16.59
N SER A 177 -8.46 0.88 -16.58
CA SER A 177 -7.91 2.20 -16.22
C SER A 177 -8.30 3.28 -17.25
N ALA A 178 -8.35 2.94 -18.54
CA ALA A 178 -8.80 3.85 -19.60
C ALA A 178 -10.29 4.21 -19.43
N VAL A 179 -11.14 3.25 -19.09
CA VAL A 179 -12.56 3.49 -18.78
C VAL A 179 -12.70 4.44 -17.59
N ILE A 180 -11.94 4.19 -16.50
CA ILE A 180 -11.97 5.05 -15.32
C ILE A 180 -11.46 6.46 -15.63
N LEU A 181 -10.36 6.59 -16.38
CA LEU A 181 -9.83 7.89 -16.79
C LEU A 181 -10.84 8.66 -17.64
N THR A 182 -11.51 7.99 -18.58
CA THR A 182 -12.53 8.60 -19.43
C THR A 182 -13.72 9.05 -18.60
N TRP A 183 -14.26 8.19 -17.75
CA TRP A 183 -15.36 8.53 -16.86
C TRP A 183 -14.99 9.70 -15.94
N PHE A 184 -13.83 9.66 -15.32
CA PHE A 184 -13.30 10.74 -14.49
C PHE A 184 -13.19 12.05 -15.29
N SER A 185 -12.61 12.01 -16.49
CA SER A 185 -12.38 13.19 -17.31
C SER A 185 -13.67 13.85 -17.80
N VAL A 186 -14.73 13.06 -18.04
CA VAL A 186 -16.02 13.59 -18.50
C VAL A 186 -16.87 14.10 -17.31
N ARG A 187 -16.86 13.40 -16.19
CA ARG A 187 -17.84 13.62 -15.12
C ARG A 187 -17.31 14.35 -13.89
N GLN A 188 -16.00 14.32 -13.63
CA GLN A 188 -15.44 14.92 -12.44
C GLN A 188 -15.09 16.40 -12.67
N PRO A 189 -15.77 17.36 -12.00
CA PRO A 189 -15.36 18.76 -11.98
C PRO A 189 -14.10 18.94 -11.10
N GLU A 190 -13.42 20.09 -11.28
CA GLU A 190 -12.34 20.49 -10.38
C GLU A 190 -12.89 20.71 -8.96
N THR A 191 -12.16 20.16 -7.96
CA THR A 191 -12.56 20.29 -6.55
C THR A 191 -11.72 21.30 -5.78
N LEU A 192 -10.56 21.68 -6.32
CA LEU A 192 -9.67 22.65 -5.70
C LEU A 192 -10.25 24.06 -5.85
N SER A 193 -10.60 24.70 -4.73
CA SER A 193 -11.18 26.04 -4.72
C SER A 193 -10.14 27.14 -5.02
N LYS A 194 -8.89 26.95 -4.57
CA LYS A 194 -7.81 27.93 -4.74
C LYS A 194 -6.49 27.22 -4.96
N ARG A 195 -5.86 27.47 -6.11
CA ARG A 195 -4.54 26.91 -6.43
C ARG A 195 -3.48 27.52 -5.52
N GLN A 196 -2.55 26.69 -5.07
CA GLN A 196 -1.41 27.10 -4.27
C GLN A 196 -0.16 26.60 -4.96
N ILE A 197 0.77 27.51 -5.23
CA ILE A 197 2.09 27.12 -5.74
C ILE A 197 2.92 26.74 -4.52
N ILE A 198 3.17 25.45 -4.37
CA ILE A 198 4.10 24.96 -3.35
C ILE A 198 5.50 25.10 -3.92
N THR A 199 6.29 25.96 -3.31
CA THR A 199 7.71 26.11 -3.67
C THR A 199 8.51 24.93 -3.15
N THR A 200 9.67 24.68 -3.75
CA THR A 200 10.63 23.67 -3.27
C THR A 200 11.04 23.93 -1.82
N GLU A 201 11.08 25.17 -1.38
CA GLU A 201 11.34 25.56 0.01
C GLU A 201 10.28 25.01 0.96
N HIS A 202 9.00 25.20 0.66
CA HIS A 202 7.90 24.66 1.47
C HIS A 202 7.94 23.13 1.56
N LEU A 203 8.35 22.43 0.48
CA LEU A 203 8.49 20.99 0.51
C LEU A 203 9.68 20.57 1.39
N LEU A 204 10.81 21.26 1.28
CA LEU A 204 11.99 21.00 2.12
C LEU A 204 11.70 21.29 3.59
N ASP A 205 10.98 22.36 3.89
CA ASP A 205 10.54 22.68 5.25
C ASP A 205 9.61 21.60 5.81
N ALA A 206 8.69 21.09 5.00
CA ALA A 206 7.82 19.98 5.41
C ALA A 206 8.63 18.69 5.66
N VAL A 207 9.60 18.37 4.79
CA VAL A 207 10.50 17.22 4.99
C VAL A 207 11.28 17.40 6.29
N THR A 208 11.87 18.58 6.50
CA THR A 208 12.66 18.89 7.70
C THR A 208 11.80 18.79 8.96
N THR A 209 10.58 19.35 8.92
CA THR A 209 9.62 19.30 10.04
C THR A 209 9.25 17.87 10.38
N VAL A 210 8.93 17.04 9.38
CA VAL A 210 8.56 15.63 9.57
C VAL A 210 9.74 14.83 10.14
N VAL A 211 10.94 15.00 9.57
CA VAL A 211 12.14 14.24 9.96
C VAL A 211 12.64 14.63 11.35
N LEU A 212 12.59 15.92 11.69
CA LEU A 212 13.06 16.40 13.00
C LEU A 212 12.04 16.17 14.12
N HIS A 213 10.74 16.00 13.78
CA HIS A 213 9.73 15.75 14.81
C HIS A 213 9.80 14.31 15.30
N ARG A 214 10.33 14.11 16.52
CA ARG A 214 10.66 12.79 17.08
C ARG A 214 9.49 11.79 17.09
N LYS A 215 8.27 12.21 17.42
CA LYS A 215 7.08 11.32 17.42
C LYS A 215 6.76 10.92 15.98
N THR A 216 6.63 11.89 15.08
CA THR A 216 6.29 11.66 13.67
C THR A 216 7.27 10.71 12.98
N ILE A 217 8.59 10.99 13.05
CA ILE A 217 9.56 10.16 12.35
C ILE A 217 9.60 8.71 12.88
N ARG A 218 9.49 8.51 14.20
CA ARG A 218 9.48 7.15 14.79
C ARG A 218 8.27 6.35 14.35
N PHE A 219 7.08 6.94 14.38
CA PHE A 219 5.88 6.26 13.93
C PHE A 219 5.85 6.06 12.40
N THR A 220 6.44 6.98 11.63
CA THR A 220 6.64 6.82 10.18
C THR A 220 7.58 5.66 9.87
N VAL A 221 8.71 5.57 10.56
CA VAL A 221 9.68 4.48 10.38
C VAL A 221 9.07 3.14 10.83
N ALA A 222 8.39 3.10 11.97
CA ALA A 222 7.68 1.90 12.43
C ALA A 222 6.61 1.44 11.42
N ALA A 223 5.85 2.38 10.84
CA ALA A 223 4.88 2.09 9.79
C ALA A 223 5.56 1.56 8.51
N GLY A 224 6.73 2.12 8.14
CA GLY A 224 7.54 1.64 7.02
C GLY A 224 8.02 0.21 7.20
N PHE A 225 8.53 -0.14 8.38
CA PHE A 225 8.93 -1.52 8.70
C PHE A 225 7.73 -2.48 8.70
N SER A 226 6.62 -2.10 9.34
CA SER A 226 5.39 -2.89 9.33
C SER A 226 4.90 -3.15 7.91
N PHE A 227 4.80 -2.09 7.09
CA PHE A 227 4.38 -2.20 5.69
C PHE A 227 5.39 -2.96 4.83
N GLY A 228 6.69 -2.90 5.19
CA GLY A 228 7.75 -3.68 4.57
C GLY A 228 7.54 -5.19 4.72
N GLY A 229 7.04 -5.65 5.87
CA GLY A 229 6.59 -7.03 6.04
C GLY A 229 5.49 -7.42 5.05
N LEU A 230 4.49 -6.53 4.82
CA LEU A 230 3.45 -6.76 3.83
C LEU A 230 4.00 -6.78 2.41
N VAL A 231 4.89 -5.83 2.06
CA VAL A 231 5.54 -5.80 0.73
C VAL A 231 6.34 -7.08 0.49
N SER A 232 7.05 -7.57 1.51
CA SER A 232 7.76 -8.86 1.45
C SER A 232 6.79 -10.02 1.23
N TYR A 233 5.65 -10.04 1.93
CA TYR A 233 4.61 -11.05 1.71
C TYR A 233 4.04 -10.98 0.29
N LEU A 234 3.65 -9.79 -0.20
CA LEU A 234 3.11 -9.62 -1.55
C LEU A 234 4.09 -10.08 -2.62
N SER A 235 5.38 -9.74 -2.47
CA SER A 235 6.42 -10.10 -3.45
C SER A 235 6.80 -11.56 -3.43
N SER A 236 6.46 -12.32 -2.39
CA SER A 236 6.79 -13.74 -2.22
C SER A 236 5.58 -14.67 -2.19
N ALA A 237 4.36 -14.13 -2.14
CA ALA A 237 3.16 -14.93 -1.95
C ALA A 237 3.00 -16.03 -3.01
N GLN A 238 3.21 -15.70 -4.30
CA GLN A 238 3.14 -16.69 -5.37
C GLN A 238 4.18 -17.79 -5.17
N PHE A 239 5.43 -17.44 -4.90
CA PHE A 239 6.50 -18.41 -4.66
C PHE A 239 6.18 -19.33 -3.49
N ILE A 240 5.69 -18.78 -2.37
CA ILE A 240 5.35 -19.60 -1.19
C ILE A 240 4.17 -20.54 -1.47
N PHE A 241 3.09 -20.04 -2.04
CA PHE A 241 1.91 -20.86 -2.26
C PHE A 241 2.05 -21.83 -3.43
N GLN A 242 2.66 -21.41 -4.56
CA GLN A 242 2.71 -22.22 -5.78
C GLN A 242 3.98 -23.07 -5.88
N ASP A 243 5.16 -22.53 -5.54
CA ASP A 243 6.42 -23.25 -5.74
C ASP A 243 6.76 -24.11 -4.51
N ILE A 244 6.54 -23.59 -3.27
CA ILE A 244 6.79 -24.38 -2.06
C ILE A 244 5.64 -25.33 -1.77
N TYR A 245 4.38 -24.81 -1.69
CA TYR A 245 3.23 -25.61 -1.27
C TYR A 245 2.41 -26.18 -2.44
N GLN A 246 2.75 -25.90 -3.69
CA GLN A 246 2.15 -26.45 -4.91
C GLN A 246 0.60 -26.36 -4.92
N THR A 247 0.06 -25.21 -4.51
CA THR A 247 -1.38 -25.03 -4.37
C THR A 247 -2.15 -24.91 -5.69
N GLY A 248 -1.44 -24.74 -6.82
CA GLY A 248 -2.05 -24.63 -8.15
C GLY A 248 -3.13 -23.53 -8.21
N ASP A 249 -4.30 -23.86 -8.75
CA ASP A 249 -5.40 -22.91 -8.93
C ASP A 249 -5.99 -22.41 -7.60
N TRP A 250 -5.73 -23.09 -6.48
CA TRP A 250 -6.17 -22.65 -5.16
C TRP A 250 -5.42 -21.43 -4.64
N PHE A 251 -4.30 -21.05 -5.27
CA PHE A 251 -3.50 -19.88 -4.87
C PHE A 251 -4.36 -18.63 -4.61
N SER A 252 -5.19 -18.26 -5.61
CA SER A 252 -5.96 -17.01 -5.54
C SER A 252 -6.99 -17.02 -4.41
N VAL A 253 -7.59 -18.16 -4.12
CA VAL A 253 -8.55 -18.33 -3.02
C VAL A 253 -7.85 -18.28 -1.66
N LEU A 254 -6.74 -18.99 -1.52
CA LEU A 254 -5.94 -19.00 -0.29
C LEU A 254 -5.38 -17.61 0.01
N PHE A 255 -4.79 -16.95 -0.98
CA PHE A 255 -4.29 -15.59 -0.82
C PHE A 255 -5.42 -14.62 -0.44
N GLY A 256 -6.55 -14.68 -1.14
CA GLY A 256 -7.73 -13.86 -0.82
C GLY A 256 -8.24 -14.09 0.61
N SER A 257 -8.24 -15.34 1.08
CA SER A 257 -8.63 -15.67 2.46
C SER A 257 -7.67 -15.06 3.51
N THR A 258 -6.36 -15.07 3.23
CA THR A 258 -5.39 -14.41 4.12
C THR A 258 -5.57 -12.90 4.11
N ALA A 259 -5.81 -12.29 2.94
CA ALA A 259 -6.07 -10.84 2.81
C ALA A 259 -7.37 -10.42 3.55
N ALA A 260 -8.39 -11.30 3.61
CA ALA A 260 -9.61 -11.04 4.36
C ALA A 260 -9.36 -10.78 5.85
N SER A 261 -8.29 -11.33 6.43
CA SER A 261 -7.91 -11.08 7.82
C SER A 261 -7.61 -9.60 8.09
N ILE A 262 -7.00 -8.89 7.11
CA ILE A 262 -6.75 -7.45 7.19
C ILE A 262 -8.08 -6.67 7.19
N ALA A 263 -9.06 -7.10 6.38
CA ALA A 263 -10.38 -6.48 6.37
C ALA A 263 -11.09 -6.65 7.72
N ILE A 264 -11.08 -7.84 8.28
CA ILE A 264 -11.66 -8.15 9.60
C ILE A 264 -10.97 -7.32 10.69
N SER A 265 -9.63 -7.20 10.64
CA SER A 265 -8.87 -6.43 11.62
C SER A 265 -9.27 -4.94 11.63
N SER A 266 -9.58 -4.37 10.48
CA SER A 266 -10.03 -2.96 10.37
C SER A 266 -11.35 -2.74 11.09
N LEU A 267 -12.29 -3.69 11.02
CA LEU A 267 -13.57 -3.66 11.76
C LEU A 267 -13.34 -3.77 13.26
N VAL A 268 -12.45 -4.67 13.67
CA VAL A 268 -12.05 -4.84 15.07
C VAL A 268 -11.39 -3.56 15.60
N ASN A 269 -10.45 -2.98 14.83
CA ASN A 269 -9.79 -1.74 15.19
C ASN A 269 -10.78 -0.59 15.39
N ALA A 270 -11.74 -0.41 14.49
CA ALA A 270 -12.76 0.63 14.59
C ALA A 270 -13.58 0.56 15.88
N ARG A 271 -13.80 -0.66 16.42
CA ARG A 271 -14.52 -0.89 17.68
C ARG A 271 -13.66 -0.58 18.92
N TYR A 272 -12.40 -0.98 18.89
CA TYR A 272 -11.55 -0.97 20.08
C TYR A 272 -10.64 0.25 20.19
N VAL A 273 -10.36 0.97 19.10
CA VAL A 273 -9.42 2.13 19.11
C VAL A 273 -9.88 3.25 20.01
N LYS A 274 -11.20 3.47 20.12
CA LYS A 274 -11.76 4.48 21.03
C LYS A 274 -11.56 4.14 22.50
N ARG A 275 -11.47 2.85 22.85
CA ARG A 275 -11.34 2.37 24.23
C ARG A 275 -9.89 2.30 24.70
N PHE A 276 -9.01 1.77 23.85
CA PHE A 276 -7.63 1.48 24.22
C PHE A 276 -6.62 2.50 23.70
N GLY A 277 -7.00 3.30 22.67
CA GLY A 277 -6.10 4.22 22.01
C GLY A 277 -5.21 3.55 20.95
N MET A 278 -4.74 4.34 19.97
CA MET A 278 -3.99 3.87 18.81
C MET A 278 -2.63 3.27 19.20
N GLU A 279 -1.88 3.93 20.08
CA GLU A 279 -0.53 3.51 20.48
C GLU A 279 -0.55 2.17 21.24
N VAL A 280 -1.53 1.97 22.13
CA VAL A 280 -1.67 0.74 22.92
C VAL A 280 -1.99 -0.45 22.01
N ILE A 281 -2.92 -0.25 21.04
CA ILE A 281 -3.24 -1.31 20.06
C ILE A 281 -2.01 -1.69 19.26
N CYS A 282 -1.21 -0.72 18.79
CA CYS A 282 0.03 -1.01 18.05
C CYS A 282 1.02 -1.79 18.90
N LYS A 283 1.23 -1.41 20.18
CA LYS A 283 2.15 -2.13 21.08
C LYS A 283 1.70 -3.57 21.31
N ILE A 284 0.43 -3.80 21.59
CA ILE A 284 -0.12 -5.14 21.76
C ILE A 284 0.05 -5.97 20.47
N ALA A 285 -0.32 -5.40 19.33
CA ALA A 285 -0.25 -6.10 18.04
C ALA A 285 1.20 -6.50 17.70
N PHE A 286 2.18 -5.62 17.85
CA PHE A 286 3.58 -5.96 17.60
C PHE A 286 4.13 -6.96 18.60
N SER A 287 3.77 -6.85 19.89
CA SER A 287 4.18 -7.85 20.88
C SER A 287 3.65 -9.23 20.53
N MET A 288 2.37 -9.33 20.14
CA MET A 288 1.78 -10.60 19.70
C MET A 288 2.43 -11.12 18.42
N GLN A 289 2.73 -10.24 17.45
CA GLN A 289 3.41 -10.61 16.20
C GLN A 289 4.80 -11.19 16.47
N ILE A 290 5.58 -10.57 17.35
CA ILE A 290 6.93 -11.02 17.73
C ILE A 290 6.86 -12.40 18.40
N VAL A 291 5.97 -12.56 19.39
CA VAL A 291 5.80 -13.84 20.10
C VAL A 291 5.38 -14.93 19.12
N TRP A 292 4.37 -14.65 18.26
CA TRP A 292 3.86 -15.61 17.30
C TRP A 292 4.91 -16.02 16.27
N SER A 293 5.62 -15.04 15.68
CA SER A 293 6.69 -15.34 14.73
C SER A 293 7.88 -16.06 15.41
N GLY A 294 8.20 -15.70 16.65
CA GLY A 294 9.24 -16.37 17.43
C GLY A 294 8.90 -17.84 17.71
N LEU A 295 7.65 -18.16 18.04
CA LEU A 295 7.19 -19.54 18.23
C LEU A 295 7.32 -20.37 16.94
N PHE A 296 6.97 -19.80 15.78
CA PHE A 296 7.13 -20.49 14.51
C PHE A 296 8.59 -20.66 14.08
N CYS A 297 9.46 -19.69 14.40
CA CYS A 297 10.91 -19.87 14.26
C CYS A 297 11.42 -21.02 15.12
N LEU A 298 11.04 -21.07 16.40
CA LEU A 298 11.42 -22.17 17.31
C LEU A 298 10.88 -23.53 16.82
N TYR A 299 9.65 -23.59 16.35
CA TYR A 299 9.05 -24.79 15.78
C TYR A 299 9.90 -25.33 14.63
N HIS A 300 10.25 -24.47 13.66
CA HIS A 300 11.09 -24.87 12.54
C HIS A 300 12.51 -25.30 12.95
N PHE A 301 13.17 -24.51 13.82
CA PHE A 301 14.53 -24.85 14.27
C PHE A 301 14.59 -26.08 15.20
N SER A 302 13.44 -26.53 15.72
CA SER A 302 13.30 -27.82 16.41
C SER A 302 13.20 -29.02 15.46
N GLY A 303 13.33 -28.81 14.14
CA GLY A 303 13.35 -29.86 13.14
C GLY A 303 11.99 -30.16 12.50
N PHE A 304 10.94 -29.37 12.79
CA PHE A 304 9.64 -29.53 12.16
C PHE A 304 9.57 -28.74 10.83
N GLU A 305 9.04 -29.37 9.80
CA GLU A 305 8.74 -28.71 8.54
C GLU A 305 7.42 -27.92 8.65
N ILE A 306 7.39 -26.72 8.05
CA ILE A 306 6.19 -25.88 8.01
C ILE A 306 5.33 -26.35 6.84
N THR A 307 4.23 -27.01 7.13
CA THR A 307 3.23 -27.45 6.14
C THR A 307 2.38 -26.26 5.66
N LEU A 308 1.59 -26.45 4.60
CA LEU A 308 0.63 -25.43 4.13
C LEU A 308 -0.34 -25.01 5.25
N MET A 309 -0.80 -25.97 6.08
CA MET A 309 -1.72 -25.68 7.18
C MET A 309 -1.02 -24.84 8.27
N ASP A 310 0.21 -25.18 8.62
CA ASP A 310 1.02 -24.40 9.58
C ASP A 310 1.27 -23.00 9.05
N TRP A 311 1.53 -22.86 7.73
CA TRP A 311 1.67 -21.57 7.08
C TRP A 311 0.42 -20.72 7.18
N LEU A 312 -0.77 -21.28 6.92
CA LEU A 312 -2.05 -20.57 7.04
C LEU A 312 -2.34 -20.18 8.49
N ILE A 313 -2.08 -21.08 9.44
CA ILE A 313 -2.19 -20.81 10.89
C ILE A 313 -1.26 -19.68 11.30
N TYR A 314 -0.07 -19.56 10.66
CA TYR A 314 0.87 -18.49 10.91
C TYR A 314 0.43 -17.17 10.31
N ILE A 315 0.17 -17.14 9.00
CA ILE A 315 0.07 -15.89 8.24
C ILE A 315 -1.24 -15.13 8.50
N VAL A 316 -2.35 -15.83 8.71
CA VAL A 316 -3.67 -15.21 8.96
C VAL A 316 -3.65 -14.32 10.22
N PRO A 317 -3.19 -14.77 11.40
CA PRO A 317 -3.03 -13.91 12.56
C PRO A 317 -2.03 -12.76 12.34
N VAL A 318 -0.92 -13.00 11.65
CA VAL A 318 0.07 -11.94 11.38
C VAL A 318 -0.52 -10.82 10.54
N LEU A 319 -1.21 -11.14 9.45
CA LEU A 319 -1.87 -10.13 8.62
C LEU A 319 -3.02 -9.43 9.35
N PHE A 320 -3.74 -10.13 10.23
CA PHE A 320 -4.73 -9.53 11.11
C PHE A 320 -4.07 -8.48 12.04
N LEU A 321 -2.96 -8.83 12.70
CA LEU A 321 -2.23 -7.92 13.58
C LEU A 321 -1.69 -6.71 12.81
N MET A 322 -1.19 -6.92 11.59
CA MET A 322 -0.77 -5.82 10.71
C MET A 322 -1.91 -4.87 10.36
N GLY A 323 -3.09 -5.39 10.04
CA GLY A 323 -4.26 -4.56 9.76
C GLY A 323 -4.67 -3.67 10.94
N LEU A 324 -4.44 -4.13 12.19
CA LEU A 324 -4.62 -3.31 13.39
C LEU A 324 -3.61 -2.16 13.48
N THR A 325 -2.38 -2.33 12.98
CA THR A 325 -1.30 -1.36 13.18
C THR A 325 -1.25 -0.29 12.10
N PHE A 326 -1.55 -0.63 10.84
CA PHE A 326 -1.30 0.21 9.67
C PHE A 326 -1.96 1.61 9.77
N GLY A 327 -3.27 1.66 9.95
CA GLY A 327 -4.00 2.92 10.05
C GLY A 327 -3.66 3.71 11.33
N ASN A 328 -3.43 3.01 12.44
CA ASN A 328 -3.10 3.62 13.73
C ASN A 328 -1.73 4.29 13.69
N LEU A 329 -0.69 3.62 13.16
CA LEU A 329 0.66 4.19 13.03
C LEU A 329 0.66 5.47 12.19
N GLN A 330 -0.03 5.45 11.03
CA GLN A 330 -0.12 6.60 10.17
C GLN A 330 -0.86 7.76 10.84
N SER A 331 -1.94 7.46 11.56
CA SER A 331 -2.71 8.48 12.29
C SER A 331 -1.89 9.12 13.40
N VAL A 332 -1.15 8.33 14.20
CA VAL A 332 -0.26 8.84 15.26
C VAL A 332 0.89 9.67 14.68
N ALA A 333 1.47 9.24 13.54
CA ALA A 333 2.52 10.01 12.86
C ALA A 333 2.02 11.38 12.37
N MET A 334 0.75 11.46 11.94
CA MET A 334 0.12 12.68 11.43
C MET A 334 -0.39 13.63 12.54
N GLU A 335 -0.63 13.12 13.75
CA GLU A 335 -1.24 13.88 14.85
C GLU A 335 -0.56 15.23 15.11
N PRO A 336 0.80 15.34 15.17
CA PRO A 336 1.49 16.60 15.40
C PRO A 336 1.56 17.52 14.17
N MET A 337 1.17 17.04 12.98
CA MET A 337 1.40 17.70 11.67
C MET A 337 0.18 18.49 11.18
N GLY A 338 -0.79 18.79 12.02
CA GLY A 338 -2.07 19.41 11.64
C GLY A 338 -1.92 20.66 10.77
N ALA A 339 -0.97 21.56 11.12
CA ALA A 339 -0.74 22.81 10.37
C ALA A 339 -0.25 22.60 8.92
N ILE A 340 0.46 21.49 8.65
CA ILE A 340 1.05 21.15 7.34
C ILE A 340 0.55 19.78 6.84
N ALA A 341 -0.66 19.37 7.25
CA ALA A 341 -1.17 18.01 7.06
C ALA A 341 -1.10 17.51 5.61
N GLY A 342 -1.32 18.37 4.62
CA GLY A 342 -1.24 18.02 3.19
C GLY A 342 0.17 17.57 2.77
N THR A 343 1.16 18.44 2.96
CA THR A 343 2.56 18.15 2.62
C THR A 343 3.16 17.09 3.52
N ALA A 344 2.84 17.11 4.83
CA ALA A 344 3.30 16.09 5.77
C ALA A 344 2.81 14.69 5.41
N SER A 345 1.55 14.53 5.00
CA SER A 345 1.02 13.21 4.57
C SER A 345 1.76 12.65 3.36
N THR A 346 2.18 13.51 2.44
CA THR A 346 2.97 13.14 1.27
C THR A 346 4.37 12.66 1.66
N VAL A 347 5.06 13.41 2.52
CA VAL A 347 6.40 13.07 3.03
C VAL A 347 6.37 11.77 3.85
N ILE A 348 5.45 11.67 4.80
CA ILE A 348 5.25 10.46 5.63
C ILE A 348 4.96 9.24 4.75
N GLY A 349 4.05 9.38 3.78
CA GLY A 349 3.72 8.31 2.85
C GLY A 349 4.92 7.85 2.02
N SER A 350 5.70 8.78 1.47
CA SER A 350 6.90 8.47 0.68
C SER A 350 8.00 7.83 1.51
N LEU A 351 8.28 8.33 2.71
CA LEU A 351 9.26 7.73 3.63
C LEU A 351 8.84 6.32 4.04
N MET A 352 7.57 6.13 4.39
CA MET A 352 7.02 4.82 4.72
C MET A 352 7.17 3.84 3.54
N THR A 353 6.87 4.28 2.32
CA THR A 353 7.00 3.46 1.11
C THR A 353 8.47 3.17 0.78
N ALA A 354 9.39 4.12 0.99
CA ALA A 354 10.82 3.92 0.78
C ALA A 354 11.40 2.89 1.75
N ILE A 355 11.04 2.97 3.03
CA ILE A 355 11.48 2.00 4.03
C ILE A 355 10.91 0.61 3.72
N SER A 356 9.62 0.53 3.35
CA SER A 356 8.99 -0.74 3.01
C SER A 356 9.57 -1.37 1.75
N LEU A 357 9.93 -0.58 0.74
CA LEU A 357 10.68 -1.06 -0.42
C LEU A 357 12.05 -1.59 -0.01
N GLY A 358 12.79 -0.87 0.86
CA GLY A 358 14.08 -1.33 1.37
C GLY A 358 13.98 -2.67 2.10
N VAL A 359 12.97 -2.86 2.95
CA VAL A 359 12.70 -4.15 3.63
C VAL A 359 12.39 -5.23 2.60
N GLY A 360 11.53 -4.95 1.61
CA GLY A 360 11.18 -5.90 0.54
C GLY A 360 12.38 -6.31 -0.31
N VAL A 361 13.25 -5.37 -0.67
CA VAL A 361 14.49 -5.64 -1.41
C VAL A 361 15.45 -6.50 -0.59
N VAL A 362 15.68 -6.15 0.67
CA VAL A 362 16.54 -6.96 1.56
C VAL A 362 15.97 -8.36 1.73
N PHE A 363 14.66 -8.48 1.99
CA PHE A 363 13.99 -9.77 2.11
C PHE A 363 14.13 -10.62 0.84
N SER A 364 13.97 -10.02 -0.34
CA SER A 364 14.02 -10.77 -1.61
C SER A 364 15.35 -11.50 -1.83
N GLN A 365 16.46 -11.01 -1.26
CA GLN A 365 17.78 -11.67 -1.33
C GLN A 365 17.83 -12.97 -0.53
N PHE A 366 16.95 -13.14 0.45
CA PHE A 366 16.86 -14.35 1.28
C PHE A 366 15.82 -15.34 0.77
N MET A 367 15.13 -15.04 -0.32
CA MET A 367 14.21 -15.96 -1.00
C MET A 367 15.01 -17.02 -1.78
N VAL A 368 15.77 -17.85 -1.01
CA VAL A 368 16.59 -18.93 -1.53
C VAL A 368 16.12 -20.22 -0.88
N GLY A 369 15.93 -21.26 -1.69
CA GLY A 369 15.48 -22.57 -1.18
C GLY A 369 13.95 -22.72 -1.14
N GLN A 370 13.48 -23.82 -0.56
CA GLN A 370 12.06 -24.20 -0.49
C GLN A 370 11.48 -23.98 0.91
N SER A 371 11.62 -22.78 1.49
CA SER A 371 11.16 -22.52 2.85
C SER A 371 10.50 -21.15 2.99
N ALA A 372 9.40 -21.06 3.73
CA ALA A 372 8.73 -19.83 4.12
C ALA A 372 9.40 -19.09 5.31
N ILE A 373 10.44 -19.70 5.92
CA ILE A 373 11.13 -19.18 7.09
C ILE A 373 11.68 -17.75 6.90
N PRO A 374 12.29 -17.36 5.77
CA PRO A 374 12.78 -16.00 5.62
C PRO A 374 11.68 -14.94 5.82
N LEU A 375 10.44 -15.23 5.40
CA LEU A 375 9.33 -14.32 5.60
C LEU A 375 8.88 -14.28 7.08
N ILE A 376 8.89 -15.40 7.79
CA ILE A 376 8.60 -15.46 9.23
C ILE A 376 9.62 -14.63 10.02
N ILE A 377 10.90 -14.76 9.70
CA ILE A 377 11.98 -13.97 10.29
C ILE A 377 11.78 -12.48 9.95
N THR A 378 11.39 -12.15 8.72
CA THR A 378 11.12 -10.76 8.33
C THR A 378 10.00 -10.15 9.16
N PHE A 379 8.90 -10.87 9.39
CA PHE A 379 7.81 -10.39 10.25
C PHE A 379 8.27 -10.27 11.71
N PHE A 380 9.09 -11.18 12.20
CA PHE A 380 9.68 -11.09 13.54
C PHE A 380 10.53 -9.82 13.69
N VAL A 381 11.47 -9.59 12.76
CA VAL A 381 12.40 -8.44 12.79
C VAL A 381 11.65 -7.13 12.62
N THR A 382 10.74 -7.04 11.64
CA THR A 382 9.97 -5.81 11.40
C THR A 382 9.06 -5.47 12.58
N GLY A 383 8.44 -6.46 13.20
CA GLY A 383 7.66 -6.29 14.43
C GLY A 383 8.51 -5.80 15.60
N LEU A 384 9.69 -6.39 15.79
CA LEU A 384 10.63 -6.01 16.85
C LEU A 384 11.12 -4.56 16.68
N VAL A 385 11.57 -4.20 15.47
CA VAL A 385 12.02 -2.83 15.16
C VAL A 385 10.89 -1.84 15.38
N ALA A 386 9.68 -2.14 14.89
CA ALA A 386 8.52 -1.27 15.06
C ALA A 386 8.17 -1.09 16.55
N LEU A 387 8.16 -2.17 17.35
CA LEU A 387 7.88 -2.11 18.79
C LEU A 387 8.93 -1.28 19.54
N LEU A 388 10.21 -1.45 19.24
CA LEU A 388 11.29 -0.68 19.85
C LEU A 388 11.14 0.82 19.56
N LEU A 389 10.81 1.18 18.31
CA LEU A 389 10.62 2.57 17.90
C LEU A 389 9.45 3.26 18.63
N ILE A 390 8.33 2.57 18.81
CA ILE A 390 7.13 3.15 19.43
C ILE A 390 7.15 3.07 20.96
N ASN A 391 8.02 2.25 21.56
CA ASN A 391 8.07 2.06 23.02
C ASN A 391 9.01 3.04 23.74
N THR A 392 9.81 3.81 23.01
CA THR A 392 10.68 4.82 23.62
C THR A 392 9.86 5.94 24.23
N GLN A 393 10.03 6.14 25.56
CA GLN A 393 9.33 7.19 26.32
C GLN A 393 9.62 8.57 25.73
N TYR A 394 8.56 9.38 25.57
CA TYR A 394 8.72 10.81 25.30
C TYR A 394 9.03 11.50 26.64
N PRO A 395 10.06 12.33 26.74
CA PRO A 395 10.06 13.33 27.78
C PRO A 395 8.80 14.17 27.57
N SER A 396 7.87 14.12 28.52
CA SER A 396 6.73 15.03 28.54
C SER A 396 7.31 16.45 28.51
N ALA A 397 7.05 17.18 27.42
CA ALA A 397 7.20 18.62 27.48
C ALA A 397 6.15 19.09 28.47
N HIS A 398 6.59 19.33 29.70
CA HIS A 398 5.79 20.07 30.67
C HIS A 398 5.44 21.41 29.99
N PRO A 399 4.16 21.77 29.89
CA PRO A 399 3.83 23.15 29.62
C PRO A 399 4.45 23.91 30.80
N THR A 400 5.42 24.76 30.52
CA THR A 400 5.79 25.81 31.46
C THR A 400 4.58 26.68 31.58
N GLU A 401 3.82 26.47 32.65
CA GLU A 401 2.91 27.49 33.18
C GLU A 401 3.76 28.74 33.40
N SER A 402 3.70 29.66 32.47
CA SER A 402 4.15 31.02 32.69
C SER A 402 3.02 31.74 33.45
N CYS A 403 3.30 32.04 34.71
CA CYS A 403 2.59 33.02 35.51
C CYS A 403 2.39 34.36 34.81
#